data_59a40f4f148a77f61734250cfecadebf
#
_entry.id   59a40f4f148a77f61734250cfecadebf
#
_cell.length_a   1.000
_cell.length_b   1.000
_cell.length_c   1.000
_cell.angle_alpha   90.00
_cell.angle_beta   90.00
_cell.angle_gamma   90.00
#
_symmetry.space_group_name_H-M   'P 1'
#
loop_
_entity.id
_entity.type
_entity.pdbx_description
1 polymer ?
#
loop_
_entity_poly.entity_id
_entity_poly.type
_entity_poly.pdbx_seq_one_letter_code
_entity_poly.pdbx_strand_id
1 'polypeptide(L)'
;MERRKLTGKDKVFNVFNYGVFGLLTLICAYPFYYLIINTLSANDLSAAGEILFFPKGFHLDNYKQVLKLNGIFNAAVISVARTVLGTALSVLASAFMGFMFTQERMWGRKFWYRFVVITMYFNAGMIPMFITMKNLHLTNTFWVYVIPTIVQPFNIILVKTYVESLPRSLQEAAELDGAGVLMIFWKVILPVCTPILATIAIFTAVGQWNSFQDTLIYITDQKL
;
A
#
# COMPACT_ATOMS: atom_id res chain seq x y z
N MET A 1 -7.76 4.78 -35.35
CA MET A 1 -6.68 3.81 -35.03
C MET A 1 -6.79 2.66 -36.02
N GLU A 2 -5.92 2.63 -37.01
CA GLU A 2 -5.85 1.52 -37.98
C GLU A 2 -5.32 0.26 -37.26
N ARG A 3 -6.11 -0.82 -37.26
CA ARG A 3 -5.64 -2.13 -36.78
C ARG A 3 -4.60 -2.67 -37.72
N ARG A 4 -3.33 -2.56 -37.39
CA ARG A 4 -2.22 -3.15 -38.13
C ARG A 4 -2.48 -4.66 -38.29
N LYS A 5 -2.56 -5.13 -39.55
CA LYS A 5 -2.74 -6.57 -39.83
C LYS A 5 -1.50 -7.33 -39.31
N LEU A 6 -1.75 -8.29 -38.41
CA LEU A 6 -0.71 -9.10 -37.81
C LEU A 6 -0.06 -9.99 -38.87
N THR A 7 1.25 -9.91 -39.01
CA THR A 7 2.05 -10.80 -39.86
C THR A 7 2.09 -12.21 -39.23
N GLY A 8 2.37 -13.26 -40.05
CA GLY A 8 2.47 -14.63 -39.54
C GLY A 8 3.42 -14.78 -38.35
N LYS A 9 4.56 -14.08 -38.39
CA LYS A 9 5.52 -14.04 -37.26
C LYS A 9 4.93 -13.41 -35.98
N ASP A 10 4.12 -12.35 -36.13
CA ASP A 10 3.44 -11.71 -34.98
C ASP A 10 2.43 -12.67 -34.34
N LYS A 11 1.74 -13.49 -35.12
CA LYS A 11 0.80 -14.50 -34.61
C LYS A 11 1.50 -15.58 -33.82
N VAL A 12 2.63 -16.12 -34.34
CA VAL A 12 3.44 -17.13 -33.64
C VAL A 12 4.00 -16.55 -32.32
N PHE A 13 4.54 -15.33 -32.36
CA PHE A 13 5.01 -14.65 -31.17
C PHE A 13 3.90 -14.45 -30.14
N ASN A 14 2.72 -14.01 -30.57
CA ASN A 14 1.58 -13.81 -29.66
C ASN A 14 1.14 -15.12 -29.02
N VAL A 15 1.03 -16.21 -29.79
CA VAL A 15 0.65 -17.54 -29.26
C VAL A 15 1.67 -18.00 -28.21
N PHE A 16 2.94 -17.90 -28.51
CA PHE A 16 4.01 -18.24 -27.55
C PHE A 16 3.92 -17.37 -26.29
N ASN A 17 3.78 -16.06 -26.47
CA ASN A 17 3.71 -15.08 -25.38
C ASN A 17 2.48 -15.35 -24.48
N TYR A 18 1.31 -15.53 -25.07
CA TYR A 18 0.09 -15.88 -24.30
C TYR A 18 0.21 -17.25 -23.62
N GLY A 19 0.87 -18.22 -24.25
CA GLY A 19 1.14 -19.53 -23.65
C GLY A 19 2.04 -19.43 -22.41
N VAL A 20 3.14 -18.70 -22.51
CA VAL A 20 4.06 -18.49 -21.40
C VAL A 20 3.40 -17.71 -20.26
N PHE A 21 2.74 -16.58 -20.56
CA PHE A 21 2.05 -15.81 -19.53
C PHE A 21 0.84 -16.54 -18.95
N GLY A 22 0.12 -17.34 -19.75
CA GLY A 22 -0.94 -18.20 -19.27
C GLY A 22 -0.44 -19.23 -18.27
N LEU A 23 0.67 -19.92 -18.60
CA LEU A 23 1.30 -20.87 -17.69
C LEU A 23 1.78 -20.20 -16.38
N LEU A 24 2.47 -19.06 -16.49
CA LEU A 24 2.89 -18.29 -15.32
C LEU A 24 1.69 -17.89 -14.45
N THR A 25 0.61 -17.43 -15.07
CA THR A 25 -0.62 -17.06 -14.34
C THR A 25 -1.18 -18.26 -13.58
N LEU A 26 -1.25 -19.43 -14.19
CA LEU A 26 -1.74 -20.66 -13.53
C LEU A 26 -0.84 -21.04 -12.35
N ILE A 27 0.48 -20.99 -12.51
CA ILE A 27 1.43 -21.29 -11.44
C ILE A 27 1.26 -20.30 -10.28
N CYS A 28 1.14 -19.00 -10.57
CA CYS A 28 0.94 -17.98 -9.54
C CYS A 28 -0.44 -18.04 -8.88
N ALA A 29 -1.48 -18.44 -9.60
CA ALA A 29 -2.84 -18.57 -9.06
C ALA A 29 -3.05 -19.85 -8.24
N TYR A 30 -2.29 -20.92 -8.55
CA TYR A 30 -2.45 -22.23 -7.91
C TYR A 30 -2.36 -22.20 -6.38
N PRO A 31 -1.39 -21.52 -5.72
CA PRO A 31 -1.33 -21.47 -4.27
C PRO A 31 -2.62 -20.89 -3.63
N PHE A 32 -3.22 -19.88 -4.25
CA PHE A 32 -4.47 -19.29 -3.75
C PHE A 32 -5.64 -20.25 -3.95
N TYR A 33 -5.72 -20.89 -5.11
CA TYR A 33 -6.70 -21.94 -5.37
C TYR A 33 -6.55 -23.09 -4.37
N TYR A 34 -5.32 -23.56 -4.13
CA TYR A 34 -4.99 -24.60 -3.19
C TYR A 34 -5.45 -24.26 -1.77
N LEU A 35 -5.21 -23.03 -1.29
CA LEU A 35 -5.72 -22.57 0.01
C LEU A 35 -7.25 -22.67 0.09
N ILE A 36 -7.95 -22.20 -0.94
CA ILE A 36 -9.42 -22.21 -0.96
C ILE A 36 -9.96 -23.66 -0.89
N ILE A 37 -9.45 -24.57 -1.71
CA ILE A 37 -9.95 -25.96 -1.70
C ILE A 37 -9.63 -26.68 -0.38
N ASN A 38 -8.49 -26.38 0.25
CA ASN A 38 -8.14 -26.95 1.56
C ASN A 38 -9.03 -26.41 2.67
N THR A 39 -9.36 -25.13 2.71
CA THR A 39 -10.26 -24.56 3.73
C THR A 39 -11.68 -25.06 3.60
N LEU A 40 -12.09 -25.53 2.43
CA LEU A 40 -13.41 -26.09 2.13
C LEU A 40 -13.47 -27.63 2.29
N SER A 41 -12.34 -28.29 2.57
CA SER A 41 -12.24 -29.74 2.63
C SER A 41 -12.13 -30.24 4.07
N ALA A 42 -12.42 -31.52 4.28
CA ALA A 42 -12.28 -32.20 5.57
C ALA A 42 -10.84 -32.04 6.12
N ASN A 43 -10.71 -31.65 7.39
CA ASN A 43 -9.44 -31.26 8.00
C ASN A 43 -8.44 -32.42 8.09
N ASP A 44 -8.92 -33.64 8.28
CA ASP A 44 -8.12 -34.87 8.28
C ASP A 44 -7.47 -35.14 6.94
N LEU A 45 -8.22 -35.00 5.84
CA LEU A 45 -7.71 -35.15 4.47
C LEU A 45 -6.77 -34.01 4.05
N SER A 46 -7.06 -32.80 4.53
CA SER A 46 -6.17 -31.65 4.31
C SER A 46 -4.84 -31.84 5.05
N ALA A 47 -4.87 -32.28 6.30
CA ALA A 47 -3.68 -32.58 7.09
C ALA A 47 -2.85 -33.75 6.52
N ALA A 48 -3.51 -34.73 5.92
CA ALA A 48 -2.86 -35.83 5.23
C ALA A 48 -2.25 -35.45 3.86
N GLY A 49 -2.50 -34.23 3.35
CA GLY A 49 -2.01 -33.77 2.06
C GLY A 49 -2.70 -34.40 0.83
N GLU A 50 -3.89 -35.00 1.03
CA GLU A 50 -4.63 -35.68 -0.03
C GLU A 50 -5.40 -34.77 -0.97
N ILE A 51 -5.41 -33.46 -0.69
CA ILE A 51 -6.14 -32.46 -1.47
C ILE A 51 -5.17 -31.70 -2.35
N LEU A 52 -5.23 -31.98 -3.65
CA LEU A 52 -4.34 -31.33 -4.63
C LEU A 52 -5.10 -30.41 -5.61
N PHE A 53 -6.19 -30.93 -6.22
CA PHE A 53 -6.90 -30.18 -7.28
C PHE A 53 -8.38 -29.99 -6.99
N PHE A 54 -9.02 -30.82 -6.19
CA PHE A 54 -10.45 -30.73 -5.90
C PHE A 54 -10.71 -30.89 -4.42
N PRO A 55 -11.72 -30.18 -3.87
CA PRO A 55 -12.08 -30.34 -2.47
C PRO A 55 -12.66 -31.73 -2.22
N LYS A 56 -12.30 -32.35 -1.10
CA LYS A 56 -12.84 -33.63 -0.62
C LYS A 56 -13.47 -33.43 0.75
N GLY A 57 -14.69 -33.99 0.94
CA GLY A 57 -15.41 -33.83 2.20
C GLY A 57 -15.79 -32.35 2.44
N PHE A 58 -16.49 -31.74 1.47
CA PHE A 58 -16.85 -30.32 1.50
C PHE A 58 -17.59 -29.92 2.78
N HIS A 59 -17.07 -28.92 3.49
CA HIS A 59 -17.68 -28.32 4.67
C HIS A 59 -17.30 -26.85 4.82
N LEU A 60 -18.09 -26.11 5.62
CA LEU A 60 -17.85 -24.70 5.94
C LEU A 60 -17.52 -24.48 7.42
N ASP A 61 -17.21 -25.55 8.16
CA ASP A 61 -17.05 -25.47 9.60
C ASP A 61 -15.79 -24.72 10.02
N ASN A 62 -14.74 -24.73 9.20
CA ASN A 62 -13.55 -23.92 9.40
C ASN A 62 -13.91 -22.42 9.46
N TYR A 63 -14.73 -21.96 8.52
CA TYR A 63 -15.18 -20.55 8.50
C TYR A 63 -16.09 -20.23 9.68
N LYS A 64 -17.01 -21.14 10.04
CA LYS A 64 -17.86 -20.97 11.22
C LYS A 64 -17.06 -20.90 12.52
N GLN A 65 -16.03 -21.73 12.65
CA GLN A 65 -15.15 -21.72 13.83
C GLN A 65 -14.35 -20.42 13.93
N VAL A 66 -13.77 -19.95 12.81
CA VAL A 66 -13.05 -18.67 12.77
C VAL A 66 -13.95 -17.51 13.18
N LEU A 67 -15.18 -17.46 12.65
CA LEU A 67 -16.14 -16.40 13.00
C LEU A 67 -16.61 -16.44 14.47
N LYS A 68 -16.46 -17.59 15.15
CA LYS A 68 -16.76 -17.74 16.59
C LYS A 68 -15.58 -17.36 17.50
N LEU A 69 -14.39 -17.13 16.94
CA LEU A 69 -13.25 -16.74 17.75
C LEU A 69 -13.50 -15.38 18.41
N ASN A 70 -13.26 -15.32 19.72
CA ASN A 70 -13.36 -14.09 20.48
C ASN A 70 -12.35 -13.08 19.93
N GLY A 71 -12.80 -11.85 19.66
CA GLY A 71 -11.93 -10.77 19.18
C GLY A 71 -11.73 -10.69 17.66
N ILE A 72 -12.16 -11.69 16.86
CA ILE A 72 -11.97 -11.66 15.40
C ILE A 72 -12.62 -10.43 14.74
N PHE A 73 -13.81 -10.04 15.21
CA PHE A 73 -14.49 -8.86 14.71
C PHE A 73 -13.73 -7.57 15.06
N ASN A 74 -13.23 -7.46 16.30
CA ASN A 74 -12.44 -6.32 16.73
C ASN A 74 -11.13 -6.23 15.93
N ALA A 75 -10.43 -7.34 15.73
CA ALA A 75 -9.22 -7.39 14.90
C ALA A 75 -9.51 -6.97 13.44
N ALA A 76 -10.65 -7.39 12.87
CA ALA A 76 -11.05 -6.96 11.54
C ALA A 76 -11.31 -5.44 11.47
N VAL A 77 -12.01 -4.87 12.46
CA VAL A 77 -12.24 -3.43 12.54
C VAL A 77 -10.93 -2.66 12.66
N ILE A 78 -10.01 -3.11 13.50
CA ILE A 78 -8.67 -2.49 13.65
C ILE A 78 -7.90 -2.57 12.34
N SER A 79 -7.91 -3.71 11.65
CA SER A 79 -7.22 -3.88 10.35
C SER A 79 -7.79 -2.95 9.28
N VAL A 80 -9.11 -2.80 9.20
CA VAL A 80 -9.76 -1.85 8.29
C VAL A 80 -9.43 -0.42 8.69
N ALA A 81 -9.56 -0.07 9.97
CA ALA A 81 -9.32 1.27 10.47
C ALA A 81 -7.87 1.72 10.24
N ARG A 82 -6.87 0.86 10.55
CA ARG A 82 -5.46 1.17 10.29
C ARG A 82 -5.18 1.34 8.80
N THR A 83 -5.77 0.50 7.95
CA THR A 83 -5.59 0.56 6.50
C THR A 83 -6.17 1.87 5.95
N VAL A 84 -7.40 2.22 6.31
CA VAL A 84 -8.05 3.44 5.82
C VAL A 84 -7.36 4.70 6.34
N LEU A 85 -7.18 4.81 7.66
CA LEU A 85 -6.58 6.00 8.29
C LEU A 85 -5.09 6.12 7.95
N GLY A 86 -4.33 5.02 8.02
CA GLY A 86 -2.91 5.01 7.66
C GLY A 86 -2.68 5.40 6.21
N THR A 87 -3.49 4.87 5.29
CA THR A 87 -3.41 5.24 3.87
C THR A 87 -3.77 6.70 3.64
N ALA A 88 -4.88 7.16 4.18
CA ALA A 88 -5.34 8.54 3.99
C ALA A 88 -4.29 9.56 4.49
N LEU A 89 -3.78 9.36 5.71
CA LEU A 89 -2.78 10.26 6.29
C LEU A 89 -1.44 10.19 5.54
N SER A 90 -0.98 9.00 5.15
CA SER A 90 0.26 8.84 4.40
C SER A 90 0.18 9.46 3.00
N VAL A 91 -0.95 9.29 2.30
CA VAL A 91 -1.18 9.91 0.98
C VAL A 91 -1.20 11.43 1.09
N LEU A 92 -1.94 11.98 2.06
CA LEU A 92 -1.99 13.42 2.27
C LEU A 92 -0.64 14.01 2.66
N ALA A 93 0.08 13.38 3.58
CA ALA A 93 1.42 13.81 3.98
C ALA A 93 2.40 13.75 2.81
N SER A 94 2.39 12.66 2.04
CA SER A 94 3.26 12.50 0.86
C SER A 94 2.92 13.49 -0.24
N ALA A 95 1.63 13.75 -0.48
CA ALA A 95 1.17 14.73 -1.45
C ALA A 95 1.63 16.14 -1.07
N PHE A 96 1.41 16.53 0.18
CA PHE A 96 1.78 17.85 0.68
C PHE A 96 3.30 18.04 0.68
N MET A 97 4.07 17.10 1.25
CA MET A 97 5.54 17.20 1.28
C MET A 97 6.13 17.14 -0.13
N GLY A 98 5.63 16.26 -1.00
CA GLY A 98 6.06 16.17 -2.40
C GLY A 98 5.86 17.49 -3.13
N PHE A 99 4.69 18.11 -2.97
CA PHE A 99 4.40 19.43 -3.53
C PHE A 99 5.31 20.53 -2.92
N MET A 100 5.45 20.58 -1.59
CA MET A 100 6.29 21.58 -0.92
C MET A 100 7.74 21.53 -1.41
N PHE A 101 8.29 20.35 -1.67
CA PHE A 101 9.64 20.21 -2.21
C PHE A 101 9.78 20.65 -3.67
N THR A 102 8.70 20.96 -4.38
CA THR A 102 8.76 21.61 -5.71
C THR A 102 8.75 23.14 -5.62
N GLN A 103 8.30 23.71 -4.49
CA GLN A 103 8.14 25.16 -4.34
C GLN A 103 9.48 25.89 -4.21
N GLU A 104 9.76 26.84 -5.11
CA GLU A 104 11.03 27.60 -5.11
C GLU A 104 11.16 28.51 -3.89
N ARG A 105 10.04 29.01 -3.39
CA ARG A 105 9.97 29.88 -2.20
C ARG A 105 10.23 29.16 -0.86
N MET A 106 10.25 27.81 -0.86
CA MET A 106 10.49 27.04 0.37
C MET A 106 11.93 27.18 0.84
N TRP A 107 12.12 27.70 2.06
CA TRP A 107 13.46 27.83 2.67
C TRP A 107 14.11 26.45 2.87
N GLY A 108 15.36 26.33 2.43
CA GLY A 108 16.13 25.11 2.58
C GLY A 108 15.59 23.89 1.80
N ARG A 109 14.75 24.09 0.77
CA ARG A 109 14.10 23.03 -0.02
C ARG A 109 15.03 21.87 -0.38
N LYS A 110 16.21 22.19 -0.95
CA LYS A 110 17.19 21.19 -1.38
C LYS A 110 17.78 20.40 -0.21
N PHE A 111 17.98 21.06 0.93
CA PHE A 111 18.48 20.42 2.15
C PHE A 111 17.44 19.44 2.72
N TRP A 112 16.21 19.90 2.94
CA TRP A 112 15.14 19.07 3.50
C TRP A 112 14.78 17.90 2.60
N TYR A 113 14.73 18.11 1.29
CA TYR A 113 14.50 17.01 0.36
C TYR A 113 15.62 15.95 0.43
N ARG A 114 16.90 16.39 0.41
CA ARG A 114 18.03 15.47 0.55
C ARG A 114 17.99 14.73 1.88
N PHE A 115 17.65 15.41 2.95
CA PHE A 115 17.50 14.79 4.27
C PHE A 115 16.46 13.67 4.23
N VAL A 116 15.26 13.92 3.69
CA VAL A 116 14.22 12.89 3.54
C VAL A 116 14.71 11.72 2.67
N VAL A 117 15.39 11.99 1.56
CA VAL A 117 15.94 10.92 0.70
C VAL A 117 16.99 10.09 1.44
N ILE A 118 17.86 10.73 2.20
CA ILE A 118 18.91 10.05 2.98
C ILE A 118 18.30 9.12 4.03
N THR A 119 17.22 9.53 4.72
CA THR A 119 16.54 8.68 5.73
C THR A 119 16.02 7.37 5.15
N MET A 120 15.76 7.29 3.85
CA MET A 120 15.32 6.07 3.18
C MET A 120 16.38 4.95 3.22
N TYR A 121 17.67 5.32 3.27
CA TYR A 121 18.80 4.37 3.26
C TYR A 121 19.25 3.95 4.65
N PHE A 122 18.73 4.59 5.70
CA PHE A 122 19.09 4.27 7.10
C PHE A 122 17.91 3.61 7.80
N ASN A 123 18.15 2.41 8.29
CA ASN A 123 17.19 1.71 9.16
C ASN A 123 17.86 1.48 10.50
N ALA A 124 17.29 2.05 11.55
CA ALA A 124 17.81 1.89 12.92
C ALA A 124 17.63 0.47 13.48
N GLY A 125 16.77 -0.34 12.85
CA GLY A 125 16.42 -1.66 13.33
C GLY A 125 15.25 -1.66 14.33
N MET A 126 14.83 -2.86 14.72
CA MET A 126 13.64 -3.08 15.53
C MET A 126 13.75 -2.54 16.96
N ILE A 127 14.91 -2.74 17.61
CA ILE A 127 15.10 -2.36 19.03
C ILE A 127 15.03 -0.84 19.23
N PRO A 128 15.80 -0.01 18.51
CA PRO A 128 15.68 1.45 18.60
C PRO A 128 14.28 1.97 18.28
N MET A 129 13.61 1.34 17.29
CA MET A 129 12.24 1.71 16.93
C MET A 129 11.27 1.41 18.07
N PHE A 130 11.40 0.25 18.71
CA PHE A 130 10.59 -0.10 19.88
C PHE A 130 10.79 0.89 21.04
N ILE A 131 12.03 1.23 21.36
CA ILE A 131 12.35 2.21 22.42
C ILE A 131 11.72 3.57 22.09
N THR A 132 11.79 4.00 20.83
CA THR A 132 11.18 5.25 20.38
C THR A 132 9.66 5.24 20.55
N MET A 133 8.98 4.18 20.11
CA MET A 133 7.54 4.05 20.28
C MET A 133 7.12 4.01 21.75
N LYS A 134 7.90 3.33 22.58
CA LYS A 134 7.67 3.28 24.04
C LYS A 134 7.83 4.66 24.67
N ASN A 135 8.87 5.41 24.34
CA ASN A 135 9.12 6.76 24.86
C ASN A 135 8.06 7.77 24.42
N LEU A 136 7.48 7.57 23.23
CA LEU A 136 6.35 8.36 22.71
C LEU A 136 5.00 7.92 23.30
N HIS A 137 4.96 6.93 24.19
CA HIS A 137 3.75 6.35 24.76
C HIS A 137 2.76 5.82 23.70
N LEU A 138 3.26 5.33 22.58
CA LEU A 138 2.46 4.78 21.48
C LEU A 138 2.20 3.27 21.63
N THR A 139 2.95 2.55 22.46
CA THR A 139 2.72 1.12 22.74
C THR A 139 1.33 0.92 23.35
N ASN A 140 0.66 -0.17 22.99
CA ASN A 140 -0.72 -0.47 23.39
C ASN A 140 -1.73 0.63 23.01
N THR A 141 -1.49 1.32 21.90
CA THR A 141 -2.42 2.29 21.33
C THR A 141 -2.61 2.04 19.84
N PHE A 142 -3.79 2.36 19.31
CA PHE A 142 -4.07 2.27 17.87
C PHE A 142 -3.09 3.12 17.03
N TRP A 143 -2.60 4.22 17.58
CA TRP A 143 -1.74 5.16 16.84
C TRP A 143 -0.36 4.60 16.48
N VAL A 144 0.09 3.53 17.14
CA VAL A 144 1.35 2.86 16.77
C VAL A 144 1.31 2.27 15.35
N TYR A 145 0.13 1.92 14.86
CA TYR A 145 -0.06 1.43 13.50
C TYR A 145 0.02 2.53 12.43
N VAL A 146 -0.31 3.75 12.81
CA VAL A 146 -0.51 4.84 11.85
C VAL A 146 0.67 5.82 11.84
N ILE A 147 1.06 6.34 13.01
CA ILE A 147 2.05 7.43 13.13
C ILE A 147 3.39 7.10 12.46
N PRO A 148 4.01 5.91 12.68
CA PRO A 148 5.31 5.61 12.09
C PRO A 148 5.29 5.52 10.56
N THR A 149 4.11 5.32 9.98
CA THR A 149 3.94 5.08 8.54
C THR A 149 3.42 6.30 7.77
N ILE A 150 3.12 7.43 8.45
CA ILE A 150 2.59 8.64 7.80
C ILE A 150 3.57 9.18 6.76
N VAL A 151 4.85 9.29 7.13
CA VAL A 151 5.88 9.86 6.26
C VAL A 151 6.65 8.73 5.59
N GLN A 152 6.39 8.52 4.31
CA GLN A 152 7.06 7.53 3.48
C GLN A 152 7.94 8.23 2.43
N PRO A 153 9.27 8.24 2.60
CA PRO A 153 10.18 8.95 1.69
C PRO A 153 10.01 8.56 0.22
N PHE A 154 9.79 7.29 -0.06
CA PHE A 154 9.55 6.80 -1.42
C PHE A 154 8.30 7.43 -2.05
N ASN A 155 7.19 7.49 -1.33
CA ASN A 155 5.95 8.10 -1.80
C ASN A 155 6.13 9.60 -2.05
N ILE A 156 6.88 10.29 -1.19
CA ILE A 156 7.20 11.72 -1.35
C ILE A 156 7.99 11.95 -2.64
N ILE A 157 8.97 11.11 -2.94
CA ILE A 157 9.78 11.20 -4.18
C ILE A 157 8.87 11.01 -5.40
N LEU A 158 7.99 10.01 -5.38
CA LEU A 158 7.06 9.76 -6.48
C LEU A 158 6.15 10.96 -6.75
N VAL A 159 5.53 11.52 -5.69
CA VAL A 159 4.67 12.69 -5.84
C VAL A 159 5.47 13.90 -6.33
N LYS A 160 6.63 14.18 -5.72
CA LYS A 160 7.48 15.28 -6.15
C LYS A 160 7.83 15.19 -7.63
N THR A 161 8.28 14.03 -8.08
CA THR A 161 8.66 13.81 -9.50
C THR A 161 7.45 13.98 -10.42
N TYR A 162 6.28 13.51 -9.99
CA TYR A 162 5.05 13.71 -10.77
C TYR A 162 4.67 15.19 -10.87
N VAL A 163 4.70 15.94 -9.76
CA VAL A 163 4.41 17.38 -9.75
C VAL A 163 5.40 18.15 -10.63
N GLU A 164 6.69 17.77 -10.63
CA GLU A 164 7.71 18.38 -11.50
C GLU A 164 7.47 18.10 -12.99
N SER A 165 6.74 17.03 -13.33
CA SER A 165 6.39 16.73 -14.71
C SER A 165 5.18 17.52 -15.23
N LEU A 166 4.43 18.18 -14.35
CA LEU A 166 3.28 19.00 -14.73
C LEU A 166 3.74 20.33 -15.35
N PRO A 167 2.96 20.87 -16.30
CA PRO A 167 3.23 22.21 -16.85
C PRO A 167 3.22 23.28 -15.76
N ARG A 168 4.28 24.07 -15.66
CA ARG A 168 4.38 25.18 -14.68
C ARG A 168 3.27 26.21 -14.83
N SER A 169 2.77 26.40 -16.06
CA SER A 169 1.68 27.33 -16.35
C SER A 169 0.42 27.09 -15.49
N LEU A 170 0.19 25.88 -15.00
CA LEU A 170 -0.93 25.58 -14.08
C LEU A 170 -0.78 26.32 -12.74
N GLN A 171 0.44 26.34 -12.19
CA GLN A 171 0.71 27.03 -10.93
C GLN A 171 0.79 28.55 -11.14
N GLU A 172 1.44 28.99 -12.21
CA GLU A 172 1.60 30.40 -12.57
C GLU A 172 0.24 31.08 -12.82
N ALA A 173 -0.69 30.42 -13.53
CA ALA A 173 -2.03 30.94 -13.74
C ALA A 173 -2.78 31.14 -12.41
N ALA A 174 -2.71 30.16 -11.51
CA ALA A 174 -3.34 30.27 -10.20
C ALA A 174 -2.68 31.36 -9.32
N GLU A 175 -1.35 31.57 -9.42
CA GLU A 175 -0.66 32.67 -8.73
C GLU A 175 -1.10 34.04 -9.27
N LEU A 176 -1.30 34.17 -10.58
CA LEU A 176 -1.82 35.41 -11.19
C LEU A 176 -3.25 35.72 -10.74
N ASP A 177 -4.06 34.70 -10.50
CA ASP A 177 -5.40 34.81 -9.91
C ASP A 177 -5.37 35.12 -8.39
N GLY A 178 -4.16 35.30 -7.80
CA GLY A 178 -3.99 35.62 -6.38
C GLY A 178 -4.09 34.43 -5.42
N ALA A 179 -4.01 33.18 -5.94
CA ALA A 179 -4.08 32.01 -5.08
C ALA A 179 -2.79 31.85 -4.25
N GLY A 180 -2.95 31.69 -2.94
CA GLY A 180 -1.83 31.31 -2.06
C GLY A 180 -1.43 29.84 -2.23
N VAL A 181 -0.21 29.50 -1.77
CA VAL A 181 0.40 28.15 -1.93
C VAL A 181 -0.53 27.00 -1.47
N LEU A 182 -1.23 27.16 -0.36
CA LEU A 182 -2.17 26.14 0.13
C LEU A 182 -3.40 26.01 -0.78
N MET A 183 -3.88 27.12 -1.34
CA MET A 183 -4.99 27.08 -2.29
C MET A 183 -4.58 26.39 -3.59
N ILE A 184 -3.39 26.67 -4.09
CA ILE A 184 -2.80 25.99 -5.26
C ILE A 184 -2.68 24.49 -4.98
N PHE A 185 -2.18 24.08 -3.81
CA PHE A 185 -2.10 22.69 -3.43
C PHE A 185 -3.47 21.99 -3.51
N TRP A 186 -4.47 22.53 -2.81
CA TRP A 186 -5.77 21.85 -2.68
C TRP A 186 -6.62 21.90 -3.95
N LYS A 187 -6.61 23.04 -4.68
CA LYS A 187 -7.54 23.24 -5.80
C LYS A 187 -6.94 22.92 -7.17
N VAL A 188 -5.60 22.96 -7.30
CA VAL A 188 -4.94 22.75 -8.59
C VAL A 188 -4.13 21.45 -8.57
N ILE A 189 -3.17 21.34 -7.67
CA ILE A 189 -2.20 20.24 -7.69
C ILE A 189 -2.82 18.92 -7.26
N LEU A 190 -3.52 18.89 -6.13
CA LEU A 190 -4.08 17.66 -5.60
C LEU A 190 -5.05 16.95 -6.58
N PRO A 191 -5.98 17.65 -7.25
CA PRO A 191 -6.84 17.03 -8.26
C PRO A 191 -6.09 16.51 -9.48
N VAL A 192 -5.10 17.26 -9.98
CA VAL A 192 -4.29 16.83 -11.14
C VAL A 192 -3.38 15.65 -10.80
N CYS A 193 -2.94 15.55 -9.54
CA CYS A 193 -2.12 14.45 -9.06
C CYS A 193 -2.89 13.16 -8.76
N THR A 194 -4.21 13.09 -8.97
CA THR A 194 -5.03 11.91 -8.69
C THR A 194 -4.41 10.58 -9.17
N PRO A 195 -3.81 10.45 -10.37
CA PRO A 195 -3.23 9.18 -10.82
C PRO A 195 -2.08 8.70 -9.93
N ILE A 196 -1.15 9.60 -9.56
CA ILE A 196 -0.04 9.23 -8.68
C ILE A 196 -0.52 9.01 -7.24
N LEU A 197 -1.50 9.78 -6.78
CA LEU A 197 -2.10 9.60 -5.45
C LEU A 197 -2.80 8.25 -5.33
N ALA A 198 -3.52 7.81 -6.38
CA ALA A 198 -4.12 6.48 -6.41
C ALA A 198 -3.04 5.38 -6.35
N THR A 199 -1.93 5.55 -7.04
CA THR A 199 -0.82 4.60 -7.02
C THR A 199 -0.21 4.46 -5.61
N ILE A 200 0.14 5.56 -4.96
CA ILE A 200 0.70 5.51 -3.60
C ILE A 200 -0.33 5.06 -2.57
N ALA A 201 -1.62 5.34 -2.80
CA ALA A 201 -2.70 4.84 -1.95
C ALA A 201 -2.78 3.30 -1.98
N ILE A 202 -2.68 2.68 -3.16
CA ILE A 202 -2.66 1.23 -3.30
C ILE A 202 -1.43 0.65 -2.58
N PHE A 203 -0.23 1.18 -2.80
CA PHE A 203 0.98 0.70 -2.15
C PHE A 203 0.87 0.78 -0.62
N THR A 204 0.40 1.92 -0.11
CA THR A 204 0.26 2.11 1.34
C THR A 204 -0.85 1.23 1.92
N ALA A 205 -2.01 1.11 1.24
CA ALA A 205 -3.12 0.28 1.69
C ALA A 205 -2.73 -1.19 1.78
N VAL A 206 -2.06 -1.72 0.74
CA VAL A 206 -1.57 -3.10 0.74
C VAL A 206 -0.52 -3.31 1.83
N GLY A 207 0.39 -2.36 2.03
CA GLY A 207 1.37 -2.41 3.11
C GLY A 207 0.72 -2.44 4.49
N GLN A 208 -0.25 -1.56 4.75
CA GLN A 208 -1.00 -1.50 6.02
C GLN A 208 -1.82 -2.76 6.28
N TRP A 209 -2.49 -3.28 5.25
CA TRP A 209 -3.30 -4.49 5.36
C TRP A 209 -2.48 -5.73 5.69
N ASN A 210 -1.30 -5.87 5.08
CA ASN A 210 -0.43 -7.04 5.26
C ASN A 210 0.51 -6.93 6.47
N SER A 211 0.60 -5.78 7.16
CA SER A 211 1.46 -5.62 8.32
C SER A 211 0.84 -6.29 9.55
N PHE A 212 1.56 -7.25 10.11
CA PHE A 212 1.21 -7.92 11.38
C PHE A 212 2.30 -7.74 12.45
N GLN A 213 3.52 -7.40 12.03
CA GLN A 213 4.68 -7.26 12.93
C GLN A 213 4.46 -6.19 13.99
N ASP A 214 3.80 -5.09 13.60
CA ASP A 214 3.52 -3.98 14.52
C ASP A 214 2.69 -4.45 15.73
N THR A 215 1.68 -5.31 15.47
CA THR A 215 0.85 -5.90 16.53
C THR A 215 1.69 -6.78 17.45
N LEU A 216 2.53 -7.65 16.89
CA LEU A 216 3.36 -8.57 17.67
C LEU A 216 4.39 -7.84 18.56
N ILE A 217 4.89 -6.70 18.09
CA ILE A 217 5.98 -5.98 18.76
C ILE A 217 5.44 -4.97 19.78
N TYR A 218 4.37 -4.25 19.44
CA TYR A 218 3.95 -3.06 20.20
C TYR A 218 2.68 -3.25 21.02
N ILE A 219 1.90 -4.32 20.75
CA ILE A 219 0.61 -4.54 21.41
C ILE A 219 0.69 -5.78 22.29
N THR A 220 0.44 -5.58 23.57
CA THR A 220 0.33 -6.64 24.58
C THR A 220 -1.09 -6.71 25.14
N ASP A 221 -1.92 -5.70 24.90
CA ASP A 221 -3.31 -5.66 25.34
C ASP A 221 -4.20 -6.42 24.34
N GLN A 222 -4.95 -7.40 24.83
CA GLN A 222 -5.87 -8.21 24.01
C GLN A 222 -7.08 -7.42 23.44
N LYS A 223 -7.28 -6.18 23.87
CA LYS A 223 -8.37 -5.33 23.37
C LYS A 223 -8.02 -4.60 22.07
N LEU A 224 -6.76 -4.55 21.70
CA LEU A 224 -6.21 -3.99 20.47
C LEU A 224 -5.59 -5.07 19.59
#